data_d4074bf3fa383bd16cc6d8a05f346193
#
_entry.id   d4074bf3fa383bd16cc6d8a05f346193
#
_cell.length_a   1.000
_cell.length_b   1.000
_cell.length_c   1.000
_cell.angle_alpha   90.00
_cell.angle_beta   90.00
_cell.angle_gamma   90.00
#
_symmetry.space_group_name_H-M   'P 1'
#
loop_
_entity.id
_entity.type
_entity.pdbx_description
1 polymer ?
#
loop_
_entity_poly.entity_id
_entity_poly.type
_entity_poly.pdbx_seq_one_letter_code
_entity_poly.pdbx_strand_id
1 'polypeptide(L)'
;MRSLTFLSLAAAVLPLSSAYPWALNIANGEGNAAEISEAVTSTLSKRADGGTCPVHVLRKGAAPYSDVYPSKYTGAKNGLPGTGKGGVLVPAKGDTAHAYVKPSASDVRGPCPGLNTLANHNFISHDGQTTFTEMVDAAQNVYNWKYDLATFVATVGVAQDGDPLTQTMSIGCAGGLPKSGTGLQTHNKFEADASLARTDYALSPTGDAYTVNGTLFGEMIDTCADQKFSLECMAKYNQQRFNESLNTNGQFFNGPFTFFVLGTSLLPMDSFANFKSGTGNPTVSDMAAFWGVSQQSDGRWTYNRNEKLPQDWYNRPEALSLPFIADQVFEQYGLYPTYLGGNTGKPNTFVGLNYPGFVENGTLQDASPEGIICLLYQTVAIGVPTSLLQTLAQASPALDFIQSKLNSGFTANFGCKTGQNA
;
A
#
# COMPACT_ATOMS: atom_id res chain seq x y z
N MET A 1 17.63 -4.96 -38.96
CA MET A 1 16.49 -5.82 -38.60
C MET A 1 16.65 -6.58 -37.25
N ARG A 2 17.67 -6.30 -36.43
CA ARG A 2 17.85 -6.92 -35.11
C ARG A 2 17.39 -6.04 -33.93
N SER A 3 16.98 -4.77 -34.20
CA SER A 3 16.64 -3.82 -33.15
C SER A 3 15.15 -3.86 -32.71
N LEU A 4 14.26 -4.36 -33.57
CA LEU A 4 12.81 -4.43 -33.26
C LEU A 4 12.45 -5.60 -32.34
N THR A 5 13.25 -6.67 -32.31
CA THR A 5 13.01 -7.83 -31.47
C THR A 5 13.38 -7.56 -29.99
N PHE A 6 14.35 -6.67 -29.74
CA PHE A 6 14.73 -6.30 -28.36
C PHE A 6 13.70 -5.37 -27.70
N LEU A 7 13.09 -4.46 -28.44
CA LEU A 7 12.04 -3.57 -27.88
C LEU A 7 10.76 -4.34 -27.54
N SER A 8 10.38 -5.34 -28.33
CA SER A 8 9.19 -6.17 -28.03
C SER A 8 9.39 -7.10 -26.85
N LEU A 9 10.61 -7.58 -26.60
CA LEU A 9 10.95 -8.38 -25.41
C LEU A 9 10.97 -7.50 -24.15
N ALA A 10 11.54 -6.29 -24.22
CA ALA A 10 11.57 -5.35 -23.11
C ALA A 10 10.17 -4.91 -22.67
N ALA A 11 9.26 -4.65 -23.62
CA ALA A 11 7.88 -4.29 -23.33
C ALA A 11 7.06 -5.45 -22.72
N ALA A 12 7.39 -6.70 -23.03
CA ALA A 12 6.77 -7.89 -22.44
C ALA A 12 7.37 -8.25 -21.05
N VAL A 13 8.61 -7.87 -20.79
CA VAL A 13 9.34 -8.21 -19.55
C VAL A 13 9.04 -7.22 -18.42
N LEU A 14 8.72 -5.94 -18.70
CA LEU A 14 8.40 -4.94 -17.69
C LEU A 14 7.22 -5.31 -16.76
N PRO A 15 6.10 -5.91 -17.23
CA PRO A 15 5.05 -6.42 -16.34
C PRO A 15 5.48 -7.66 -15.56
N LEU A 16 6.45 -8.41 -16.09
CA LEU A 16 6.98 -9.62 -15.45
C LEU A 16 8.03 -9.26 -14.39
N SER A 17 8.78 -8.18 -14.58
CA SER A 17 9.78 -7.70 -13.61
C SER A 17 9.14 -7.20 -12.32
N SER A 18 7.90 -6.70 -12.34
CA SER A 18 7.16 -6.36 -11.13
C SER A 18 6.61 -7.57 -10.38
N ALA A 19 6.61 -8.76 -11.00
CA ALA A 19 6.12 -10.00 -10.42
C ALA A 19 7.22 -11.02 -10.07
N TYR A 20 8.39 -10.93 -10.73
CA TYR A 20 9.46 -11.92 -10.56
C TYR A 20 10.86 -11.30 -10.71
N PRO A 21 11.72 -11.40 -9.70
CA PRO A 21 13.06 -10.77 -9.71
C PRO A 21 13.96 -11.30 -10.82
N TRP A 22 13.88 -12.60 -11.17
CA TRP A 22 14.67 -13.17 -12.27
C TRP A 22 14.30 -12.61 -13.64
N ALA A 23 13.08 -12.09 -13.82
CA ALA A 23 12.70 -11.45 -15.08
C ALA A 23 13.47 -10.14 -15.31
N LEU A 24 13.77 -9.40 -14.24
CA LEU A 24 14.64 -8.22 -14.29
C LEU A 24 16.10 -8.61 -14.53
N ASN A 25 16.57 -9.66 -13.87
CA ASN A 25 17.94 -10.17 -14.06
C ASN A 25 18.17 -10.64 -15.50
N ILE A 26 17.19 -11.30 -16.12
CA ILE A 26 17.26 -11.69 -17.54
C ILE A 26 17.17 -10.48 -18.47
N ALA A 27 16.33 -9.49 -18.16
CA ALA A 27 16.28 -8.25 -18.94
C ALA A 27 17.63 -7.52 -18.92
N ASN A 28 18.39 -7.67 -17.83
CA ASN A 28 19.74 -7.15 -17.65
C ASN A 28 20.85 -8.07 -18.21
N GLY A 29 20.49 -9.17 -18.87
CA GLY A 29 21.44 -10.11 -19.48
C GLY A 29 21.90 -11.27 -18.58
N GLU A 30 21.28 -11.41 -17.41
CA GLU A 30 21.62 -12.45 -16.41
C GLU A 30 20.50 -13.50 -16.34
N GLY A 31 20.61 -14.64 -17.03
CA GLY A 31 19.67 -15.76 -16.84
C GLY A 31 19.02 -16.37 -18.11
N ASN A 32 18.08 -17.30 -17.94
CA ASN A 32 17.55 -18.15 -19.01
C ASN A 32 16.05 -17.83 -19.31
N ALA A 33 15.77 -17.41 -20.54
CA ALA A 33 14.41 -17.03 -20.99
C ALA A 33 13.39 -18.18 -20.98
N ALA A 34 13.82 -19.46 -20.98
CA ALA A 34 12.92 -20.61 -20.97
C ALA A 34 12.24 -20.82 -19.61
N GLU A 35 12.91 -20.51 -18.50
CA GLU A 35 12.36 -20.63 -17.14
C GLU A 35 11.26 -19.59 -16.86
N ILE A 36 11.34 -18.40 -17.50
CA ILE A 36 10.28 -17.37 -17.40
C ILE A 36 8.99 -17.86 -18.00
N SER A 37 9.02 -18.49 -19.16
CA SER A 37 7.79 -18.88 -19.88
C SER A 37 6.95 -19.85 -19.07
N GLU A 38 7.56 -20.78 -18.37
CA GLU A 38 6.86 -21.77 -17.54
C GLU A 38 6.28 -21.15 -16.27
N ALA A 39 7.05 -20.31 -15.58
CA ALA A 39 6.59 -19.60 -14.38
C ALA A 39 5.44 -18.62 -14.67
N VAL A 40 5.53 -17.88 -15.78
CA VAL A 40 4.46 -16.96 -16.25
C VAL A 40 3.18 -17.71 -16.57
N THR A 41 3.28 -18.82 -17.30
CA THR A 41 2.10 -19.62 -17.69
C THR A 41 1.41 -20.21 -16.46
N SER A 42 2.18 -20.70 -15.47
CA SER A 42 1.63 -21.25 -14.23
C SER A 42 0.94 -20.20 -13.35
N THR A 43 1.42 -18.96 -13.38
CA THR A 43 0.86 -17.85 -12.56
C THR A 43 -0.37 -17.23 -13.22
N LEU A 44 -0.36 -17.06 -14.54
CA LEU A 44 -1.52 -16.56 -15.28
C LEU A 44 -2.72 -17.53 -15.20
N SER A 45 -2.47 -18.84 -15.14
CA SER A 45 -3.53 -19.85 -14.99
C SER A 45 -4.18 -19.87 -13.60
N LYS A 46 -3.50 -19.37 -12.57
CA LYS A 46 -4.04 -19.29 -11.19
C LYS A 46 -4.76 -17.97 -10.89
N ARG A 47 -4.70 -16.98 -11.76
CA ARG A 47 -5.34 -15.66 -11.62
C ARG A 47 -6.83 -15.64 -11.98
N ALA A 48 -7.52 -16.75 -12.00
CA ALA A 48 -8.98 -16.74 -12.05
C ALA A 48 -9.46 -16.28 -10.67
N ASP A 49 -9.78 -14.98 -10.56
CA ASP A 49 -10.38 -14.39 -9.39
C ASP A 49 -11.56 -15.24 -8.93
N GLY A 50 -11.41 -15.92 -7.77
CA GLY A 50 -12.41 -16.81 -7.21
C GLY A 50 -13.70 -16.14 -6.71
N GLY A 51 -13.86 -14.83 -6.98
CA GLY A 51 -15.03 -14.04 -6.61
C GLY A 51 -15.39 -13.00 -7.65
N THR A 52 -16.69 -12.72 -7.81
CA THR A 52 -17.17 -11.61 -8.64
C THR A 52 -16.87 -10.29 -7.96
N CYS A 53 -16.01 -9.46 -8.58
CA CYS A 53 -15.78 -8.10 -8.11
C CYS A 53 -17.06 -7.26 -8.30
N PRO A 54 -17.58 -6.59 -7.25
CA PRO A 54 -18.71 -5.69 -7.39
C PRO A 54 -18.39 -4.56 -8.39
N VAL A 55 -19.29 -4.31 -9.33
CA VAL A 55 -19.12 -3.25 -10.34
C VAL A 55 -20.01 -2.08 -9.97
N HIS A 56 -19.39 -0.90 -9.78
CA HIS A 56 -20.08 0.36 -9.56
C HIS A 56 -19.99 1.23 -10.81
N VAL A 57 -21.11 1.39 -11.51
CA VAL A 57 -21.19 2.26 -12.70
C VAL A 57 -21.10 3.74 -12.31
N LEU A 58 -21.67 4.09 -11.16
CA LEU A 58 -21.61 5.43 -10.58
C LEU A 58 -21.09 5.34 -9.15
N ARG A 59 -20.02 6.06 -8.87
CA ARG A 59 -19.42 6.18 -7.54
C ARG A 59 -20.35 6.99 -6.60
N LYS A 60 -20.51 6.56 -5.35
CA LYS A 60 -21.33 7.27 -4.36
C LYS A 60 -20.71 8.60 -3.91
N GLY A 61 -19.38 8.66 -3.85
CA GLY A 61 -18.63 9.80 -3.32
C GLY A 61 -18.55 9.81 -1.78
N ALA A 62 -17.59 10.57 -1.26
CA ALA A 62 -17.41 10.79 0.17
C ALA A 62 -18.55 11.65 0.74
N ALA A 63 -18.86 11.50 2.02
CA ALA A 63 -19.71 12.42 2.73
C ALA A 63 -19.01 13.79 2.90
N PRO A 64 -19.72 14.91 2.83
CA PRO A 64 -19.12 16.22 2.99
C PRO A 64 -18.70 16.46 4.44
N TYR A 65 -17.54 17.06 4.64
CA TYR A 65 -17.14 17.61 5.95
C TYR A 65 -18.01 18.79 6.34
N SER A 66 -18.36 18.86 7.61
CA SER A 66 -19.20 19.96 8.13
C SER A 66 -18.38 20.88 9.04
N ASP A 67 -18.54 22.18 8.86
CA ASP A 67 -17.95 23.21 9.72
C ASP A 67 -18.77 23.45 11.01
N VAL A 68 -19.91 22.78 11.17
CA VAL A 68 -20.86 23.00 12.28
C VAL A 68 -20.46 22.29 13.56
N TYR A 69 -19.57 21.28 13.48
CA TYR A 69 -19.18 20.49 14.65
C TYR A 69 -18.17 21.21 15.54
N PRO A 70 -18.22 20.98 16.89
CA PRO A 70 -17.31 21.63 17.84
C PRO A 70 -15.83 21.37 17.57
N SER A 71 -15.50 20.15 17.12
CA SER A 71 -14.15 19.78 16.70
C SER A 71 -14.05 19.90 15.19
N LYS A 72 -13.27 20.86 14.73
CA LYS A 72 -12.96 21.00 13.32
C LYS A 72 -11.85 20.01 12.95
N TYR A 73 -12.04 19.32 11.84
CA TYR A 73 -10.96 18.57 11.20
C TYR A 73 -9.82 19.50 10.77
N THR A 74 -8.75 18.95 10.18
CA THR A 74 -7.62 19.78 9.71
C THR A 74 -7.98 20.83 8.67
N GLY A 75 -9.19 20.73 8.10
CA GLY A 75 -9.68 21.63 7.07
C GLY A 75 -9.14 21.32 5.67
N ALA A 76 -8.51 20.17 5.49
CA ALA A 76 -8.11 19.70 4.16
C ALA A 76 -9.35 19.51 3.29
N LYS A 77 -9.31 20.08 2.08
CA LYS A 77 -10.42 20.05 1.14
C LYS A 77 -9.94 20.22 -0.29
N ASN A 78 -10.58 19.50 -1.21
CA ASN A 78 -10.28 19.57 -2.66
C ASN A 78 -8.83 19.15 -3.02
N GLY A 79 -8.24 18.24 -2.24
CA GLY A 79 -6.86 17.80 -2.44
C GLY A 79 -5.82 18.86 -2.09
N LEU A 80 -6.17 19.83 -1.24
CA LEU A 80 -5.28 20.91 -0.80
C LEU A 80 -4.81 20.70 0.65
N PRO A 81 -3.70 21.37 1.06
CA PRO A 81 -3.20 21.25 2.41
C PRO A 81 -4.21 21.74 3.46
N GLY A 82 -4.42 20.93 4.50
CA GLY A 82 -5.05 21.34 5.74
C GLY A 82 -4.06 22.02 6.68
N THR A 83 -4.53 22.35 7.88
CA THR A 83 -3.73 23.06 8.91
C THR A 83 -2.64 22.19 9.54
N GLY A 84 -2.74 20.85 9.43
CA GLY A 84 -1.86 19.90 10.11
C GLY A 84 -2.08 19.85 11.64
N LYS A 85 -3.11 20.49 12.16
CA LYS A 85 -3.46 20.47 13.58
C LYS A 85 -4.52 19.39 13.83
N GLY A 86 -4.15 18.40 14.60
CA GLY A 86 -5.01 17.30 15.03
C GLY A 86 -5.28 17.33 16.53
N GLY A 87 -5.30 16.17 17.16
CA GLY A 87 -5.71 15.99 18.56
C GLY A 87 -7.21 16.13 18.73
N VAL A 88 -7.99 15.85 17.68
CA VAL A 88 -9.44 16.01 17.65
C VAL A 88 -10.15 14.67 17.62
N LEU A 89 -11.35 14.63 18.18
CA LEU A 89 -12.23 13.46 18.13
C LEU A 89 -12.66 13.21 16.67
N VAL A 90 -12.52 11.97 16.21
CA VAL A 90 -12.92 11.56 14.86
C VAL A 90 -13.78 10.27 14.94
N PRO A 91 -15.00 10.25 14.38
CA PRO A 91 -15.75 11.38 13.84
C PRO A 91 -16.05 12.43 14.91
N ALA A 92 -16.19 13.70 14.50
CA ALA A 92 -16.52 14.78 15.42
C ALA A 92 -17.86 14.52 16.11
N LYS A 93 -18.03 15.00 17.34
CA LYS A 93 -19.27 14.81 18.09
C LYS A 93 -20.47 15.38 17.31
N GLY A 94 -21.45 14.54 17.02
CA GLY A 94 -22.64 14.91 16.26
C GLY A 94 -22.50 14.76 14.74
N ASP A 95 -21.34 14.36 14.25
CA ASP A 95 -21.11 14.06 12.84
C ASP A 95 -21.75 12.73 12.44
N THR A 96 -23.02 12.76 12.10
CA THR A 96 -23.79 11.59 11.68
C THR A 96 -23.45 11.15 10.24
N ALA A 97 -22.93 12.07 9.42
CA ALA A 97 -22.52 11.76 8.04
C ALA A 97 -21.35 10.79 7.99
N HIS A 98 -20.46 10.85 8.97
CA HIS A 98 -19.31 9.98 9.12
C HIS A 98 -19.49 8.92 10.23
N ALA A 99 -20.72 8.63 10.64
CA ALA A 99 -21.02 7.51 11.51
C ALA A 99 -20.64 6.19 10.81
N TYR A 100 -20.21 5.20 11.60
CA TYR A 100 -19.88 3.86 11.06
C TYR A 100 -21.07 3.23 10.35
N VAL A 101 -20.83 2.75 9.15
CA VAL A 101 -21.78 1.95 8.36
C VAL A 101 -21.06 0.65 7.95
N LYS A 102 -21.62 -0.49 8.32
CA LYS A 102 -21.06 -1.79 7.95
C LYS A 102 -21.08 -1.96 6.43
N PRO A 103 -19.98 -2.43 5.79
CA PRO A 103 -19.98 -2.68 4.36
C PRO A 103 -20.93 -3.82 3.99
N SER A 104 -21.68 -3.64 2.92
CA SER A 104 -22.50 -4.67 2.29
C SER A 104 -21.65 -5.60 1.41
N ALA A 105 -22.24 -6.65 0.87
CA ALA A 105 -21.56 -7.53 -0.09
C ALA A 105 -21.21 -6.81 -1.41
N SER A 106 -21.93 -5.73 -1.75
CA SER A 106 -21.65 -4.93 -2.94
C SER A 106 -20.57 -3.87 -2.74
N ASP A 107 -20.16 -3.58 -1.50
CA ASP A 107 -19.11 -2.59 -1.24
C ASP A 107 -17.73 -3.25 -1.34
N VAL A 108 -16.82 -2.64 -2.09
CA VAL A 108 -15.45 -3.11 -2.23
C VAL A 108 -14.65 -2.76 -0.99
N ARG A 109 -13.88 -3.74 -0.49
CA ARG A 109 -12.86 -3.57 0.56
C ARG A 109 -11.60 -4.31 0.13
N GLY A 110 -10.47 -3.91 0.68
CA GLY A 110 -9.18 -4.40 0.19
C GLY A 110 -8.13 -4.54 1.29
N PRO A 111 -6.84 -4.59 0.91
CA PRO A 111 -5.76 -4.91 1.82
C PRO A 111 -5.48 -3.83 2.88
N CYS A 112 -5.81 -2.57 2.63
CA CYS A 112 -5.50 -1.49 3.54
C CYS A 112 -6.58 -1.31 4.63
N PRO A 113 -6.30 -1.58 5.92
CA PRO A 113 -7.28 -1.43 6.99
C PRO A 113 -7.67 0.04 7.20
N GLY A 114 -6.73 0.97 6.98
CA GLY A 114 -7.02 2.40 7.05
C GLY A 114 -8.02 2.86 5.99
N LEU A 115 -7.86 2.46 4.73
CA LEU A 115 -8.81 2.80 3.66
C LEU A 115 -10.17 2.13 3.87
N ASN A 116 -10.21 0.87 4.35
CA ASN A 116 -11.46 0.20 4.70
C ASN A 116 -12.21 0.98 5.79
N THR A 117 -11.49 1.43 6.83
CA THR A 117 -12.04 2.27 7.90
C THR A 117 -12.58 3.58 7.37
N LEU A 118 -11.84 4.29 6.51
CA LEU A 118 -12.29 5.53 5.89
C LEU A 118 -13.58 5.33 5.08
N ALA A 119 -13.67 4.25 4.30
CA ALA A 119 -14.86 3.92 3.52
C ALA A 119 -16.05 3.56 4.43
N ASN A 120 -15.84 2.80 5.51
CA ASN A 120 -16.88 2.42 6.46
C ASN A 120 -17.42 3.61 7.28
N HIS A 121 -16.67 4.71 7.28
CA HIS A 121 -17.06 5.96 7.88
C HIS A 121 -17.39 7.07 6.86
N ASN A 122 -17.55 6.75 5.58
CA ASN A 122 -17.89 7.68 4.50
C ASN A 122 -16.91 8.87 4.32
N PHE A 123 -15.71 8.80 4.88
CA PHE A 123 -14.64 9.77 4.62
C PHE A 123 -14.07 9.68 3.21
N ILE A 124 -14.17 8.50 2.60
CA ILE A 124 -14.07 8.24 1.17
C ILE A 124 -15.34 7.53 0.72
N SER A 125 -15.55 7.37 -0.58
CA SER A 125 -16.76 6.72 -1.08
C SER A 125 -16.99 5.35 -0.42
N HIS A 126 -18.18 5.13 0.13
CA HIS A 126 -18.52 3.93 0.90
C HIS A 126 -18.45 2.64 0.07
N ASP A 127 -18.72 2.74 -1.22
CA ASP A 127 -18.64 1.61 -2.16
C ASP A 127 -17.22 1.13 -2.44
N GLY A 128 -16.19 1.88 -1.99
CA GLY A 128 -14.78 1.57 -2.18
C GLY A 128 -14.19 2.09 -3.50
N GLN A 129 -14.96 2.80 -4.31
CA GLN A 129 -14.46 3.53 -5.49
C GLN A 129 -14.15 4.96 -5.09
N THR A 130 -12.87 5.31 -4.96
CA THR A 130 -12.44 6.62 -4.45
C THR A 130 -11.67 7.43 -5.48
N THR A 131 -11.31 8.66 -5.14
CA THR A 131 -10.47 9.54 -5.96
C THR A 131 -9.22 9.93 -5.21
N PHE A 132 -8.20 10.38 -5.96
CA PHE A 132 -7.01 11.01 -5.40
C PHE A 132 -7.37 12.07 -4.35
N THR A 133 -8.28 12.97 -4.71
CA THR A 133 -8.71 14.08 -3.83
C THR A 133 -9.36 13.59 -2.55
N GLU A 134 -10.29 12.63 -2.62
CA GLU A 134 -10.92 12.06 -1.42
C GLU A 134 -9.90 11.40 -0.49
N MET A 135 -8.93 10.66 -1.05
CA MET A 135 -7.89 10.01 -0.25
C MET A 135 -6.99 11.03 0.45
N VAL A 136 -6.56 12.08 -0.25
CA VAL A 136 -5.70 13.14 0.30
C VAL A 136 -6.44 13.91 1.40
N ASP A 137 -7.70 14.27 1.18
CA ASP A 137 -8.52 14.98 2.17
C ASP A 137 -8.77 14.11 3.41
N ALA A 138 -9.15 12.85 3.21
CA ALA A 138 -9.44 11.92 4.29
C ALA A 138 -8.20 11.58 5.14
N ALA A 139 -7.05 11.34 4.51
CA ALA A 139 -5.82 11.04 5.22
C ALA A 139 -5.39 12.21 6.13
N GLN A 140 -5.53 13.44 5.66
CA GLN A 140 -5.25 14.65 6.46
C GLN A 140 -6.29 14.85 7.57
N ASN A 141 -7.58 14.81 7.25
CA ASN A 141 -8.63 15.10 8.22
C ASN A 141 -8.80 14.02 9.29
N VAL A 142 -8.67 12.76 8.93
CA VAL A 142 -8.88 11.64 9.85
C VAL A 142 -7.60 11.28 10.60
N TYR A 143 -6.51 10.98 9.88
CA TYR A 143 -5.26 10.51 10.50
C TYR A 143 -4.29 11.64 10.85
N ASN A 144 -4.59 12.87 10.48
CA ASN A 144 -3.69 14.01 10.54
C ASN A 144 -2.34 13.72 9.84
N TRP A 145 -2.39 13.14 8.64
CA TRP A 145 -1.20 13.06 7.81
C TRP A 145 -0.90 14.44 7.25
N LYS A 146 0.37 14.79 7.18
CA LYS A 146 0.80 15.99 6.48
C LYS A 146 0.53 15.84 4.98
N TYR A 147 0.34 16.93 4.30
CA TYR A 147 0.00 16.97 2.88
C TYR A 147 1.00 16.18 2.01
N ASP A 148 2.31 16.24 2.33
CA ASP A 148 3.36 15.51 1.63
C ASP A 148 3.14 13.99 1.65
N LEU A 149 2.90 13.42 2.84
CA LEU A 149 2.62 11.99 3.00
C LEU A 149 1.30 11.56 2.34
N ALA A 150 0.23 12.34 2.58
CA ALA A 150 -1.08 12.05 2.02
C ALA A 150 -1.06 12.05 0.48
N THR A 151 -0.42 13.06 -0.11
CA THR A 151 -0.26 13.19 -1.56
C THR A 151 0.60 12.06 -2.13
N PHE A 152 1.72 11.75 -1.48
CA PHE A 152 2.61 10.69 -1.92
C PHE A 152 1.89 9.34 -2.00
N VAL A 153 1.28 8.89 -0.90
CA VAL A 153 0.60 7.59 -0.83
C VAL A 153 -0.58 7.51 -1.81
N ALA A 154 -1.38 8.58 -1.90
CA ALA A 154 -2.50 8.63 -2.85
C ALA A 154 -2.02 8.61 -4.32
N THR A 155 -0.92 9.30 -4.64
CA THR A 155 -0.35 9.29 -5.99
C THR A 155 0.12 7.89 -6.38
N VAL A 156 0.84 7.22 -5.46
CA VAL A 156 1.31 5.85 -5.71
C VAL A 156 0.14 4.90 -5.92
N GLY A 157 -0.88 4.95 -5.07
CA GLY A 157 -2.07 4.11 -5.19
C GLY A 157 -2.77 4.30 -6.55
N VAL A 158 -3.03 5.54 -6.94
CA VAL A 158 -3.67 5.85 -8.23
C VAL A 158 -2.78 5.46 -9.41
N ALA A 159 -1.47 5.70 -9.32
CA ALA A 159 -0.54 5.41 -10.41
C ALA A 159 -0.38 3.90 -10.66
N GLN A 160 -0.38 3.08 -9.59
CA GLN A 160 -0.13 1.64 -9.68
C GLN A 160 -1.41 0.82 -9.88
N ASP A 161 -2.46 1.14 -9.14
CA ASP A 161 -3.67 0.31 -9.06
C ASP A 161 -4.93 1.02 -9.54
N GLY A 162 -4.87 2.35 -9.70
CA GLY A 162 -5.96 3.17 -10.17
C GLY A 162 -5.89 3.52 -11.65
N ASP A 163 -6.59 4.59 -11.98
CA ASP A 163 -6.54 5.23 -13.28
C ASP A 163 -6.04 6.68 -13.14
N PRO A 164 -4.78 6.96 -13.51
CA PRO A 164 -4.20 8.30 -13.43
C PRO A 164 -4.94 9.36 -14.27
N LEU A 165 -5.63 8.96 -15.33
CA LEU A 165 -6.35 9.90 -16.19
C LEU A 165 -7.60 10.45 -15.51
N THR A 166 -8.36 9.59 -14.86
CA THR A 166 -9.56 9.98 -14.10
C THR A 166 -9.26 10.27 -12.64
N GLN A 167 -8.02 9.98 -12.19
CA GLN A 167 -7.58 10.09 -10.80
C GLN A 167 -8.47 9.28 -9.83
N THR A 168 -8.93 8.12 -10.26
CA THR A 168 -9.78 7.21 -9.49
C THR A 168 -9.02 5.96 -9.09
N MET A 169 -9.39 5.36 -7.97
CA MET A 169 -8.85 4.10 -7.48
C MET A 169 -9.94 3.27 -6.79
N SER A 170 -9.88 1.95 -6.96
CA SER A 170 -10.61 1.03 -6.11
C SER A 170 -9.73 0.59 -4.94
N ILE A 171 -10.25 0.64 -3.71
CA ILE A 171 -9.53 0.20 -2.51
C ILE A 171 -9.40 -1.33 -2.40
N GLY A 172 -10.01 -2.06 -3.29
CA GLY A 172 -9.96 -3.52 -3.39
C GLY A 172 -9.85 -3.99 -4.84
N CYS A 173 -10.80 -4.82 -5.30
CA CYS A 173 -10.84 -5.28 -6.68
C CYS A 173 -11.23 -4.17 -7.68
N ALA A 174 -10.91 -4.35 -8.95
CA ALA A 174 -11.01 -3.32 -9.99
C ALA A 174 -12.43 -2.87 -10.39
N GLY A 175 -13.48 -3.52 -9.86
CA GLY A 175 -14.86 -3.34 -10.30
C GLY A 175 -15.32 -1.89 -10.45
N GLY A 176 -15.60 -1.48 -11.69
CA GLY A 176 -16.05 -0.14 -12.04
C GLY A 176 -14.94 0.84 -12.43
N LEU A 177 -13.67 0.46 -12.27
CA LEU A 177 -12.56 1.24 -12.80
C LEU A 177 -12.46 1.14 -14.32
N PRO A 178 -11.92 2.15 -15.00
CA PRO A 178 -11.47 2.02 -16.39
C PRO A 178 -10.52 0.83 -16.55
N LYS A 179 -10.38 0.31 -17.78
CA LYS A 179 -9.54 -0.87 -18.07
C LYS A 179 -8.08 -0.76 -17.60
N SER A 180 -7.57 0.45 -17.40
CA SER A 180 -6.23 0.72 -16.87
C SER A 180 -6.12 0.47 -15.37
N GLY A 181 -7.22 0.59 -14.61
CA GLY A 181 -7.25 0.38 -13.17
C GLY A 181 -7.38 -1.11 -12.84
N THR A 182 -6.54 -1.57 -11.92
CA THR A 182 -6.51 -2.98 -11.49
C THR A 182 -7.03 -3.18 -10.07
N GLY A 183 -7.15 -2.09 -9.29
CA GLY A 183 -7.56 -2.12 -7.88
C GLY A 183 -6.42 -2.48 -6.92
N LEU A 184 -6.53 -1.96 -5.69
CA LEU A 184 -5.47 -2.05 -4.68
C LEU A 184 -5.15 -3.49 -4.23
N GLN A 185 -6.03 -4.44 -4.43
CA GLN A 185 -5.78 -5.85 -4.12
C GLN A 185 -4.92 -6.58 -5.16
N THR A 186 -4.49 -5.89 -6.23
CA THR A 186 -3.65 -6.52 -7.25
C THR A 186 -2.31 -6.89 -6.67
N HIS A 187 -2.02 -8.21 -6.68
CA HIS A 187 -0.82 -8.76 -6.09
C HIS A 187 0.47 -8.25 -6.77
N ASN A 188 1.51 -8.02 -5.94
CA ASN A 188 2.83 -7.52 -6.34
C ASN A 188 2.84 -6.12 -6.99
N LYS A 189 1.86 -5.31 -6.63
CA LYS A 189 1.88 -3.86 -6.89
C LYS A 189 2.00 -3.12 -5.56
N PHE A 190 0.90 -2.55 -5.06
CA PHE A 190 0.88 -1.97 -3.73
C PHE A 190 0.72 -3.06 -2.64
N GLU A 191 -0.12 -4.04 -2.89
CA GLU A 191 -0.22 -5.25 -2.07
C GLU A 191 0.95 -6.18 -2.40
N ALA A 192 1.55 -6.81 -1.38
CA ALA A 192 2.68 -7.72 -1.53
C ALA A 192 2.66 -8.83 -0.47
N ASP A 193 3.46 -9.88 -0.72
CA ASP A 193 3.72 -10.96 0.24
C ASP A 193 4.37 -10.43 1.54
N ALA A 194 4.46 -11.27 2.55
CA ALA A 194 5.01 -10.95 3.88
C ALA A 194 4.28 -9.82 4.62
N SER A 195 3.00 -9.59 4.31
CA SER A 195 2.15 -8.62 4.98
C SER A 195 1.93 -8.96 6.47
N LEU A 196 1.65 -7.95 7.31
CA LEU A 196 1.51 -8.11 8.77
C LEU A 196 0.46 -9.14 9.18
N ALA A 197 -0.71 -9.11 8.55
CA ALA A 197 -1.85 -9.93 8.99
C ALA A 197 -2.60 -10.57 7.80
N ARG A 198 -1.92 -10.75 6.67
CA ARG A 198 -2.52 -11.40 5.50
C ARG A 198 -1.62 -12.53 5.02
N THR A 199 -2.26 -13.61 4.57
CA THR A 199 -1.56 -14.75 3.98
C THR A 199 -1.01 -14.35 2.62
N ASP A 200 0.20 -14.78 2.30
CA ASP A 200 0.77 -14.62 0.97
C ASP A 200 -0.19 -15.13 -0.10
N TYR A 201 -0.26 -14.44 -1.22
CA TYR A 201 -1.23 -14.75 -2.28
C TYR A 201 -1.19 -16.22 -2.72
N ALA A 202 0.00 -16.76 -2.95
CA ALA A 202 0.19 -18.14 -3.40
C ALA A 202 -0.22 -19.20 -2.36
N LEU A 203 -0.26 -18.84 -1.07
CA LEU A 203 -0.61 -19.72 0.06
C LEU A 203 -2.03 -19.48 0.58
N SER A 204 -2.72 -18.45 0.07
CA SER A 204 -4.02 -18.05 0.56
C SER A 204 -5.09 -19.12 0.28
N PRO A 205 -5.81 -19.62 1.29
CA PRO A 205 -6.88 -20.57 1.11
C PRO A 205 -8.12 -19.95 0.45
N THR A 206 -8.25 -18.63 0.48
CA THR A 206 -9.34 -17.85 -0.13
C THR A 206 -9.02 -17.38 -1.54
N GLY A 207 -7.78 -17.60 -2.01
CA GLY A 207 -7.32 -17.15 -3.33
C GLY A 207 -7.09 -15.64 -3.42
N ASP A 208 -6.96 -14.97 -2.28
CA ASP A 208 -6.68 -13.54 -2.19
C ASP A 208 -5.58 -13.25 -1.16
N ALA A 209 -5.02 -12.04 -1.18
CA ALA A 209 -4.06 -11.55 -0.21
C ALA A 209 -4.62 -10.34 0.59
N TYR A 210 -5.93 -10.13 0.62
CA TYR A 210 -6.57 -9.02 1.32
C TYR A 210 -7.42 -9.44 2.51
N THR A 211 -7.88 -10.69 2.59
CA THR A 211 -8.59 -11.22 3.76
C THR A 211 -7.64 -11.33 4.94
N VAL A 212 -8.04 -10.77 6.08
CA VAL A 212 -7.21 -10.84 7.30
C VAL A 212 -7.13 -12.27 7.79
N ASN A 213 -5.91 -12.76 8.00
CA ASN A 213 -5.64 -14.03 8.64
C ASN A 213 -5.56 -13.81 10.17
N GLY A 214 -6.52 -14.38 10.89
CA GLY A 214 -6.60 -14.23 12.35
C GLY A 214 -5.38 -14.80 13.09
N THR A 215 -4.74 -15.83 12.56
CA THR A 215 -3.51 -16.39 13.14
C THR A 215 -2.36 -15.40 13.05
N LEU A 216 -2.10 -14.85 11.85
CA LEU A 216 -1.05 -13.84 11.66
C LEU A 216 -1.31 -12.56 12.44
N PHE A 217 -2.59 -12.14 12.54
CA PHE A 217 -2.96 -11.02 13.41
C PHE A 217 -2.64 -11.32 14.88
N GLY A 218 -2.97 -12.52 15.35
CA GLY A 218 -2.64 -12.98 16.70
C GLY A 218 -1.14 -12.99 16.96
N GLU A 219 -0.34 -13.50 16.05
CA GLU A 219 1.13 -13.51 16.13
C GLU A 219 1.73 -12.09 16.23
N MET A 220 1.17 -11.12 15.48
CA MET A 220 1.55 -9.71 15.60
C MET A 220 1.23 -9.17 17.01
N ILE A 221 0.05 -9.49 17.53
CA ILE A 221 -0.36 -9.10 18.88
C ILE A 221 0.57 -9.73 19.93
N ASP A 222 0.80 -11.04 19.85
CA ASP A 222 1.64 -11.77 20.81
C ASP A 222 3.09 -11.27 20.78
N THR A 223 3.58 -10.85 19.61
CA THR A 223 4.93 -10.33 19.45
C THR A 223 5.06 -8.90 19.98
N CYS A 224 4.07 -8.02 19.74
CA CYS A 224 4.25 -6.58 19.87
C CYS A 224 3.37 -5.88 20.91
N ALA A 225 2.33 -6.50 21.46
CA ALA A 225 1.41 -5.82 22.38
C ALA A 225 2.12 -5.33 23.66
N ASP A 226 2.96 -6.16 24.26
CA ASP A 226 3.71 -5.81 25.50
C ASP A 226 4.75 -4.70 25.23
N GLN A 227 5.22 -4.56 23.99
CA GLN A 227 6.13 -3.51 23.55
C GLN A 227 5.39 -2.31 22.95
N LYS A 228 4.07 -2.23 23.13
CA LYS A 228 3.21 -1.14 22.66
C LYS A 228 3.35 -0.87 21.17
N PHE A 229 3.56 -1.93 20.37
CA PHE A 229 3.78 -1.84 18.92
C PHE A 229 4.90 -0.85 18.55
N SER A 230 6.01 -0.88 19.31
CA SER A 230 7.18 -0.02 19.03
C SER A 230 7.78 -0.31 17.66
N LEU A 231 8.53 0.66 17.12
CA LEU A 231 9.22 0.51 15.83
C LEU A 231 10.11 -0.74 15.81
N GLU A 232 10.90 -0.97 16.87
CA GLU A 232 11.77 -2.15 16.97
C GLU A 232 10.97 -3.45 16.90
N CYS A 233 9.84 -3.53 17.60
CA CYS A 233 9.00 -4.72 17.56
C CYS A 233 8.36 -4.93 16.20
N MET A 234 7.81 -3.88 15.59
CA MET A 234 7.21 -3.96 14.26
C MET A 234 8.24 -4.34 13.20
N ALA A 235 9.46 -3.81 13.30
CA ALA A 235 10.58 -4.19 12.43
C ALA A 235 10.94 -5.67 12.57
N LYS A 236 11.02 -6.16 13.82
CA LYS A 236 11.26 -7.58 14.10
C LYS A 236 10.16 -8.47 13.53
N TYR A 237 8.90 -8.07 13.71
CA TYR A 237 7.76 -8.83 13.17
C TYR A 237 7.75 -8.84 11.64
N ASN A 238 8.06 -7.72 10.99
CA ASN A 238 8.22 -7.69 9.53
C ASN A 238 9.29 -8.66 9.04
N GLN A 239 10.44 -8.72 9.70
CA GLN A 239 11.48 -9.70 9.35
C GLN A 239 11.01 -11.14 9.59
N GLN A 240 10.24 -11.39 10.65
CA GLN A 240 9.62 -12.71 10.90
C GLN A 240 8.71 -13.10 9.74
N ARG A 241 7.84 -12.18 9.28
CA ARG A 241 6.97 -12.40 8.13
C ARG A 241 7.76 -12.65 6.84
N PHE A 242 8.83 -11.87 6.59
CA PHE A 242 9.73 -12.08 5.47
C PHE A 242 10.34 -13.50 5.49
N ASN A 243 10.88 -13.92 6.62
CA ASN A 243 11.48 -15.24 6.77
C ASN A 243 10.45 -16.37 6.62
N GLU A 244 9.24 -16.20 7.11
CA GLU A 244 8.17 -17.17 6.91
C GLU A 244 7.81 -17.31 5.42
N SER A 245 7.60 -16.20 4.71
CA SER A 245 7.32 -16.21 3.28
C SER A 245 8.47 -16.82 2.48
N LEU A 246 9.71 -16.47 2.79
CA LEU A 246 10.90 -17.07 2.20
C LEU A 246 10.92 -18.60 2.35
N ASN A 247 10.60 -19.11 3.55
CA ASN A 247 10.69 -20.51 3.91
C ASN A 247 9.50 -21.36 3.47
N THR A 248 8.36 -20.75 3.15
CA THR A 248 7.11 -21.48 2.90
C THR A 248 6.49 -21.20 1.52
N ASN A 249 6.74 -20.02 0.94
CA ASN A 249 6.14 -19.59 -0.31
C ASN A 249 7.14 -19.69 -1.47
N GLY A 250 7.03 -20.72 -2.30
CA GLY A 250 7.89 -20.88 -3.48
C GLY A 250 7.75 -19.74 -4.51
N GLN A 251 6.70 -18.94 -4.45
CA GLN A 251 6.45 -17.78 -5.30
C GLN A 251 6.69 -16.45 -4.59
N PHE A 252 7.26 -16.48 -3.39
CA PHE A 252 7.55 -15.29 -2.60
C PHE A 252 8.33 -14.25 -3.41
N PHE A 253 7.81 -13.03 -3.41
CA PHE A 253 8.44 -11.89 -4.06
C PHE A 253 8.44 -10.66 -3.16
N ASN A 254 9.64 -10.14 -2.90
CA ASN A 254 9.91 -8.94 -2.13
C ASN A 254 10.50 -7.88 -3.08
N GLY A 255 9.64 -7.20 -3.83
CA GLY A 255 10.05 -6.21 -4.83
C GLY A 255 10.29 -4.81 -4.25
N PRO A 256 10.65 -3.82 -5.09
CA PRO A 256 10.89 -2.45 -4.64
C PRO A 256 9.71 -1.81 -3.93
N PHE A 257 8.46 -2.20 -4.27
CA PHE A 257 7.27 -1.76 -3.55
C PHE A 257 7.16 -2.30 -2.13
N THR A 258 7.98 -3.25 -1.74
CA THR A 258 8.07 -3.72 -0.35
C THR A 258 8.46 -2.60 0.61
N PHE A 259 9.19 -1.58 0.18
CA PHE A 259 9.43 -0.41 1.02
C PHE A 259 8.15 0.35 1.35
N PHE A 260 7.13 0.28 0.49
CA PHE A 260 5.78 0.71 0.88
C PHE A 260 5.18 -0.21 1.93
N VAL A 261 5.36 -1.53 1.80
CA VAL A 261 4.88 -2.48 2.82
C VAL A 261 5.58 -2.23 4.15
N LEU A 262 6.89 -1.99 4.17
CA LEU A 262 7.62 -1.58 5.37
C LEU A 262 7.09 -0.26 5.94
N GLY A 263 6.93 0.77 5.11
CA GLY A 263 6.33 2.04 5.51
C GLY A 263 4.89 1.90 5.99
N THR A 264 4.06 1.13 5.26
CA THR A 264 2.67 0.90 5.65
C THR A 264 2.52 0.01 6.87
N SER A 265 3.52 -0.79 7.23
CA SER A 265 3.54 -1.53 8.49
C SER A 265 3.79 -0.64 9.71
N LEU A 266 4.44 0.52 9.51
CA LEU A 266 4.66 1.52 10.55
C LEU A 266 3.47 2.48 10.70
N LEU A 267 2.71 2.72 9.62
CA LEU A 267 1.53 3.59 9.67
C LEU A 267 0.50 3.21 10.75
N PRO A 268 0.22 1.93 11.05
CA PRO A 268 -0.65 1.56 12.17
C PRO A 268 -0.13 2.06 13.52
N MET A 269 1.16 1.99 13.76
CA MET A 269 1.79 2.49 14.97
C MET A 269 1.54 3.99 15.15
N ASP A 270 1.69 4.76 14.08
CA ASP A 270 1.59 6.21 14.10
C ASP A 270 0.17 6.75 13.90
N SER A 271 -0.69 6.01 13.21
CA SER A 271 -2.00 6.51 12.77
C SER A 271 -3.17 5.86 13.49
N PHE A 272 -3.02 4.66 14.09
CA PHE A 272 -4.14 3.96 14.74
C PHE A 272 -4.18 4.17 16.26
N ALA A 273 -3.14 4.74 16.83
CA ALA A 273 -3.10 5.10 18.24
C ALA A 273 -4.21 6.12 18.58
N ASN A 274 -4.81 5.98 19.76
CA ASN A 274 -5.74 6.96 20.28
C ASN A 274 -4.99 8.03 21.09
N PHE A 275 -4.94 9.25 20.56
CA PHE A 275 -4.22 10.37 21.17
C PHE A 275 -5.07 11.20 22.16
N LYS A 276 -6.16 10.67 22.70
CA LYS A 276 -7.00 11.35 23.68
C LYS A 276 -6.22 11.93 24.87
N SER A 277 -5.14 11.27 25.28
CA SER A 277 -4.23 11.71 26.34
C SER A 277 -3.08 12.60 25.84
N GLY A 278 -3.04 12.95 24.55
CA GLY A 278 -1.95 13.74 23.93
C GLY A 278 -0.75 12.92 23.47
N THR A 279 -0.56 11.71 23.99
CA THR A 279 0.47 10.74 23.56
C THR A 279 -0.20 9.39 23.38
N GLY A 280 0.18 8.64 22.35
CA GLY A 280 -0.45 7.37 22.13
C GLY A 280 0.43 6.36 21.40
N ASN A 281 0.33 5.12 21.89
CA ASN A 281 0.64 3.94 21.11
C ASN A 281 -0.68 3.21 20.89
N PRO A 282 -0.87 2.49 19.78
CA PRO A 282 -2.09 1.73 19.59
C PRO A 282 -2.20 0.65 20.68
N THR A 283 -3.41 0.47 21.17
CA THR A 283 -3.74 -0.67 22.03
C THR A 283 -4.14 -1.87 21.17
N VAL A 284 -4.19 -3.06 21.76
CA VAL A 284 -4.74 -4.25 21.10
C VAL A 284 -6.17 -4.00 20.60
N SER A 285 -6.97 -3.26 21.38
CA SER A 285 -8.34 -2.89 21.00
C SER A 285 -8.37 -1.94 19.80
N ASP A 286 -7.46 -0.97 19.72
CA ASP A 286 -7.34 -0.08 18.57
C ASP A 286 -6.96 -0.87 17.31
N MET A 287 -5.93 -1.71 17.40
CA MET A 287 -5.51 -2.58 16.31
C MET A 287 -6.66 -3.49 15.84
N ALA A 288 -7.36 -4.15 16.76
CA ALA A 288 -8.48 -5.02 16.44
C ALA A 288 -9.62 -4.27 15.73
N ALA A 289 -9.94 -3.04 16.17
CA ALA A 289 -10.98 -2.23 15.55
C ALA A 289 -10.61 -1.83 14.10
N PHE A 290 -9.38 -1.38 13.87
CA PHE A 290 -8.91 -1.00 12.54
C PHE A 290 -8.75 -2.20 11.59
N TRP A 291 -8.36 -3.38 12.10
CA TRP A 291 -8.29 -4.61 11.28
C TRP A 291 -9.63 -5.33 11.13
N GLY A 292 -10.68 -4.87 11.80
CA GLY A 292 -12.00 -5.47 11.71
C GLY A 292 -12.05 -6.91 12.24
N VAL A 293 -11.24 -7.21 13.25
CA VAL A 293 -11.17 -8.53 13.89
C VAL A 293 -11.76 -8.52 15.29
N SER A 294 -12.15 -9.70 15.77
CA SER A 294 -12.54 -9.91 17.17
C SER A 294 -11.90 -11.17 17.72
N GLN A 295 -11.52 -11.13 19.02
CA GLN A 295 -11.04 -12.30 19.72
C GLN A 295 -12.23 -13.18 20.16
N GLN A 296 -12.13 -14.46 19.90
CA GLN A 296 -13.10 -15.46 20.34
C GLN A 296 -12.81 -15.89 21.78
N SER A 297 -13.75 -16.59 22.40
CA SER A 297 -13.59 -17.10 23.77
C SER A 297 -12.43 -18.10 23.96
N ASP A 298 -11.98 -18.72 22.86
CA ASP A 298 -10.83 -19.64 22.84
C ASP A 298 -9.48 -18.92 22.51
N GLY A 299 -9.50 -17.60 22.46
CA GLY A 299 -8.31 -16.76 22.21
C GLY A 299 -8.01 -16.53 20.73
N ARG A 300 -8.64 -17.24 19.79
CA ARG A 300 -8.43 -17.06 18.35
C ARG A 300 -8.99 -15.72 17.87
N TRP A 301 -8.35 -15.12 16.88
CA TRP A 301 -8.83 -13.93 16.18
C TRP A 301 -9.62 -14.31 14.93
N THR A 302 -10.72 -13.61 14.69
CA THR A 302 -11.59 -13.82 13.52
C THR A 302 -11.84 -12.50 12.82
N TYR A 303 -11.66 -12.49 11.49
CA TYR A 303 -11.98 -11.35 10.65
C TYR A 303 -13.48 -11.21 10.43
N ASN A 304 -14.03 -10.04 10.67
CA ASN A 304 -15.48 -9.78 10.59
C ASN A 304 -15.83 -8.76 9.50
N ARG A 305 -14.84 -8.24 8.78
CA ARG A 305 -15.01 -7.20 7.75
C ARG A 305 -15.76 -5.98 8.30
N ASN A 306 -15.35 -5.50 9.47
CA ASN A 306 -15.98 -4.39 10.19
C ASN A 306 -14.97 -3.38 10.70
N GLU A 307 -13.96 -3.09 9.89
CA GLU A 307 -12.93 -2.09 10.14
C GLU A 307 -13.60 -0.75 10.50
N LYS A 308 -13.19 -0.17 11.62
CA LYS A 308 -13.80 1.07 12.13
C LYS A 308 -12.86 1.84 13.03
N LEU A 309 -13.12 3.11 13.18
CA LEU A 309 -12.51 3.93 14.23
C LEU A 309 -12.96 3.40 15.61
N PRO A 310 -12.03 3.26 16.57
CA PRO A 310 -12.39 2.95 17.96
C PRO A 310 -13.33 4.02 18.53
N GLN A 311 -14.09 3.65 19.57
CA GLN A 311 -14.93 4.62 20.28
C GLN A 311 -14.06 5.70 20.92
N ASP A 312 -14.49 6.96 20.87
CA ASP A 312 -13.77 8.11 21.42
C ASP A 312 -12.32 8.19 20.95
N TRP A 313 -12.10 7.91 19.68
CA TRP A 313 -10.79 7.95 19.07
C TRP A 313 -10.40 9.38 18.67
N TYR A 314 -9.21 9.79 19.11
CA TYR A 314 -8.62 11.10 18.77
C TYR A 314 -7.42 10.86 17.86
N ASN A 315 -7.37 11.59 16.75
CA ASN A 315 -6.22 11.52 15.85
C ASN A 315 -4.97 12.17 16.50
N ARG A 316 -3.81 11.94 15.87
CA ARG A 316 -2.55 12.50 16.39
C ARG A 316 -2.57 14.03 16.35
N PRO A 317 -2.00 14.71 17.38
CA PRO A 317 -2.03 16.17 17.47
C PRO A 317 -1.15 16.84 16.42
N GLU A 318 0.02 16.28 16.13
CA GLU A 318 0.97 16.78 15.12
C GLU A 318 0.88 15.96 13.85
N ALA A 319 1.00 16.64 12.70
CA ALA A 319 0.86 15.98 11.40
C ALA A 319 2.02 15.02 11.11
N LEU A 320 1.68 13.80 10.70
CA LEU A 320 2.63 12.77 10.29
C LEU A 320 3.16 13.08 8.88
N SER A 321 4.45 13.31 8.77
CA SER A 321 5.10 13.71 7.50
C SER A 321 5.77 12.55 6.77
N LEU A 322 5.96 12.71 5.46
CA LEU A 322 6.69 11.75 4.64
C LEU A 322 8.16 11.59 5.08
N PRO A 323 8.94 12.66 5.38
CA PRO A 323 10.29 12.50 5.91
C PRO A 323 10.34 11.67 7.20
N PHE A 324 9.40 11.88 8.12
CA PHE A 324 9.35 11.11 9.37
C PHE A 324 9.13 9.61 9.12
N ILE A 325 8.23 9.25 8.20
CA ILE A 325 8.03 7.84 7.82
C ILE A 325 9.26 7.27 7.12
N ALA A 326 9.94 8.05 6.27
CA ALA A 326 11.17 7.61 5.63
C ALA A 326 12.30 7.33 6.62
N ASP A 327 12.46 8.19 7.63
CA ASP A 327 13.40 7.97 8.74
C ASP A 327 13.09 6.67 9.49
N GLN A 328 11.83 6.40 9.77
CA GLN A 328 11.40 5.15 10.43
C GLN A 328 11.64 3.91 9.54
N VAL A 329 11.39 3.99 8.24
CA VAL A 329 11.69 2.90 7.30
C VAL A 329 13.18 2.62 7.24
N PHE A 330 14.01 3.67 7.21
CA PHE A 330 15.46 3.56 7.29
C PHE A 330 15.91 2.88 8.59
N GLU A 331 15.38 3.32 9.75
CA GLU A 331 15.69 2.73 11.05
C GLU A 331 15.24 1.26 11.10
N GLN A 332 14.03 0.95 10.63
CA GLN A 332 13.51 -0.41 10.55
C GLN A 332 14.40 -1.31 9.69
N TYR A 333 14.80 -0.83 8.52
CA TYR A 333 15.69 -1.57 7.61
C TYR A 333 17.08 -1.79 8.26
N GLY A 334 17.59 -0.81 8.99
CA GLY A 334 18.86 -0.92 9.73
C GLY A 334 18.81 -1.94 10.87
N LEU A 335 17.67 -2.01 11.60
CA LEU A 335 17.48 -2.95 12.69
C LEU A 335 17.31 -4.40 12.22
N TYR A 336 16.46 -4.60 11.21
CA TYR A 336 16.07 -5.91 10.70
C TYR A 336 15.97 -5.87 9.16
N PRO A 337 17.11 -5.93 8.44
CA PRO A 337 17.13 -5.81 7.00
C PRO A 337 16.38 -6.97 6.33
N THR A 338 15.63 -6.62 5.29
CA THR A 338 15.01 -7.57 4.36
C THR A 338 15.60 -7.34 2.97
N TYR A 339 15.72 -8.42 2.19
CA TYR A 339 16.35 -8.36 0.87
C TYR A 339 15.28 -8.24 -0.23
N LEU A 340 15.61 -7.48 -1.27
CA LEU A 340 14.77 -7.41 -2.47
C LEU A 340 15.07 -8.58 -3.39
N GLY A 341 14.04 -9.28 -3.83
CA GLY A 341 14.19 -10.47 -4.65
C GLY A 341 13.04 -11.44 -4.48
N GLY A 342 13.25 -12.71 -4.77
CA GLY A 342 12.21 -13.71 -4.57
C GLY A 342 12.67 -15.14 -4.76
N ASN A 343 11.81 -16.08 -4.35
CA ASN A 343 11.97 -17.50 -4.58
C ASN A 343 11.72 -17.85 -6.05
N THR A 344 12.37 -18.89 -6.55
CA THR A 344 12.33 -19.30 -7.96
C THR A 344 11.44 -20.53 -8.21
N GLY A 345 10.27 -20.57 -7.55
CA GLY A 345 9.26 -21.62 -7.68
C GLY A 345 9.29 -22.66 -6.56
N LYS A 346 10.29 -22.62 -5.67
CA LYS A 346 10.38 -23.47 -4.47
C LYS A 346 10.75 -22.63 -3.26
N PRO A 347 10.29 -23.00 -2.05
CA PRO A 347 10.76 -22.36 -0.83
C PRO A 347 12.29 -22.39 -0.70
N ASN A 348 12.86 -21.34 -0.11
CA ASN A 348 14.31 -21.21 0.13
C ASN A 348 15.18 -21.20 -1.15
N THR A 349 14.65 -20.72 -2.26
CA THR A 349 15.41 -20.57 -3.52
C THR A 349 15.58 -19.09 -3.89
N PHE A 350 15.74 -18.22 -2.90
CA PHE A 350 15.76 -16.78 -3.07
C PHE A 350 16.91 -16.30 -3.96
N VAL A 351 16.57 -15.48 -4.95
CA VAL A 351 17.51 -14.76 -5.82
C VAL A 351 17.33 -13.27 -5.58
N GLY A 352 18.45 -12.58 -5.31
CA GLY A 352 18.45 -11.14 -5.13
C GLY A 352 18.15 -10.40 -6.42
N LEU A 353 17.36 -9.32 -6.31
CA LEU A 353 17.03 -8.41 -7.40
C LEU A 353 18.22 -7.50 -7.69
N ASN A 354 18.49 -7.24 -8.99
CA ASN A 354 19.35 -6.16 -9.44
C ASN A 354 18.48 -5.06 -10.07
N TYR A 355 18.61 -3.85 -9.54
CA TYR A 355 17.96 -2.67 -10.08
C TYR A 355 19.00 -1.55 -10.22
N PRO A 356 19.45 -1.23 -11.45
CA PRO A 356 20.60 -0.35 -11.68
C PRO A 356 20.51 0.96 -10.92
N GLY A 357 21.58 1.30 -10.20
CA GLY A 357 21.69 2.51 -9.39
C GLY A 357 21.00 2.47 -8.02
N PHE A 358 20.24 1.42 -7.70
CA PHE A 358 19.49 1.33 -6.44
C PHE A 358 19.69 0.03 -5.68
N VAL A 359 19.70 -1.11 -6.36
CA VAL A 359 19.74 -2.43 -5.73
C VAL A 359 20.76 -3.32 -6.42
N GLU A 360 21.60 -4.01 -5.65
CA GLU A 360 22.56 -5.02 -6.11
C GLU A 360 22.43 -6.28 -5.26
N ASN A 361 22.16 -7.42 -5.92
CA ASN A 361 21.94 -8.71 -5.25
C ASN A 361 20.92 -8.64 -4.09
N GLY A 362 19.85 -7.88 -4.29
CA GLY A 362 18.80 -7.70 -3.29
C GLY A 362 19.11 -6.69 -2.19
N THR A 363 20.29 -6.07 -2.17
CA THR A 363 20.70 -5.09 -1.16
C THR A 363 20.63 -3.69 -1.72
N LEU A 364 20.07 -2.76 -0.94
CA LEU A 364 20.06 -1.33 -1.29
C LEU A 364 21.49 -0.78 -1.37
N GLN A 365 21.78 -0.05 -2.43
CA GLN A 365 23.04 0.68 -2.58
C GLN A 365 23.05 1.97 -1.75
N ASP A 366 21.89 2.60 -1.61
CA ASP A 366 21.68 3.74 -0.72
C ASP A 366 20.44 3.46 0.13
N ALA A 367 20.65 3.08 1.39
CA ALA A 367 19.61 2.83 2.36
C ALA A 367 19.23 4.09 3.18
N SER A 368 19.77 5.27 2.83
CA SER A 368 19.36 6.52 3.47
C SER A 368 17.86 6.80 3.23
N PRO A 369 17.21 7.63 4.06
CA PRO A 369 15.83 8.04 3.83
C PRO A 369 15.60 8.63 2.45
N GLU A 370 16.53 9.45 1.96
CA GLU A 370 16.52 10.03 0.63
C GLU A 370 16.64 8.96 -0.46
N GLY A 371 17.57 8.01 -0.30
CA GLY A 371 17.78 6.89 -1.23
C GLY A 371 16.53 6.03 -1.36
N ILE A 372 15.88 5.69 -0.24
CA ILE A 372 14.63 4.91 -0.19
C ILE A 372 13.51 5.67 -0.90
N ILE A 373 13.32 6.96 -0.62
CA ILE A 373 12.29 7.78 -1.26
C ILE A 373 12.56 7.90 -2.77
N CYS A 374 13.81 8.10 -3.18
CA CYS A 374 14.17 8.18 -4.60
C CYS A 374 13.95 6.85 -5.32
N LEU A 375 14.26 5.70 -4.70
CA LEU A 375 13.93 4.39 -5.24
C LEU A 375 12.42 4.24 -5.44
N LEU A 376 11.62 4.59 -4.44
CA LEU A 376 10.16 4.52 -4.53
C LEU A 376 9.62 5.45 -5.62
N TYR A 377 10.14 6.66 -5.72
CA TYR A 377 9.76 7.60 -6.79
C TYR A 377 10.05 7.03 -8.18
N GLN A 378 11.26 6.50 -8.40
CA GLN A 378 11.65 5.90 -9.67
C GLN A 378 10.79 4.66 -9.99
N THR A 379 10.53 3.83 -8.99
CA THR A 379 9.69 2.63 -9.16
C THR A 379 8.26 3.01 -9.57
N VAL A 380 7.69 4.07 -8.99
CA VAL A 380 6.38 4.60 -9.40
C VAL A 380 6.42 5.16 -10.81
N ALA A 381 7.43 5.95 -11.15
CA ALA A 381 7.56 6.57 -12.47
C ALA A 381 7.76 5.53 -13.59
N ILE A 382 8.51 4.44 -13.32
CA ILE A 382 8.73 3.34 -14.28
C ILE A 382 7.55 2.37 -14.30
N GLY A 383 6.89 2.16 -13.16
CA GLY A 383 5.80 1.20 -12.99
C GLY A 383 4.44 1.70 -13.47
N VAL A 384 4.36 2.78 -14.26
CA VAL A 384 3.11 3.20 -14.92
C VAL A 384 2.46 1.96 -15.57
N PRO A 385 1.15 1.70 -15.31
CA PRO A 385 0.50 0.48 -15.78
C PRO A 385 0.78 0.20 -17.25
N THR A 386 1.25 -0.99 -17.54
CA THR A 386 1.63 -1.39 -18.91
C THR A 386 0.48 -1.33 -19.91
N SER A 387 -0.75 -1.38 -19.43
CA SER A 387 -1.95 -1.10 -20.22
C SER A 387 -1.98 0.33 -20.78
N LEU A 388 -1.36 1.30 -20.10
CA LEU A 388 -1.23 2.68 -20.55
C LEU A 388 -0.02 2.87 -21.48
N LEU A 389 1.01 2.01 -21.38
CA LEU A 389 2.17 2.05 -22.26
C LEU A 389 1.91 1.51 -23.66
N GLN A 390 0.78 0.88 -23.90
CA GLN A 390 0.41 0.38 -25.25
C GLN A 390 0.15 1.49 -26.25
N THR A 391 -0.11 2.71 -25.78
CA THR A 391 -0.16 3.90 -26.63
C THR A 391 0.65 5.02 -25.98
N LEU A 392 1.67 5.55 -26.67
CA LEU A 392 2.46 6.71 -26.21
C LEU A 392 1.57 7.91 -25.84
N ALA A 393 0.40 8.04 -26.44
CA ALA A 393 -0.57 9.09 -26.15
C ALA A 393 -1.23 8.95 -24.77
N GLN A 394 -1.25 7.75 -24.18
CA GLN A 394 -1.83 7.50 -22.84
C GLN A 394 -0.76 7.47 -21.74
N ALA A 395 0.49 7.18 -22.08
CA ALA A 395 1.59 7.19 -21.10
C ALA A 395 1.93 8.61 -20.64
N SER A 396 1.89 9.60 -21.54
CA SER A 396 2.22 10.99 -21.22
C SER A 396 1.31 11.57 -20.11
N PRO A 397 -0.04 11.51 -20.20
CA PRO A 397 -0.91 12.01 -19.15
C PRO A 397 -0.71 11.33 -17.78
N ALA A 398 -0.37 10.04 -17.77
CA ALA A 398 -0.11 9.32 -16.51
C ALA A 398 1.21 9.78 -15.87
N LEU A 399 2.26 9.96 -16.66
CA LEU A 399 3.53 10.54 -16.21
C LEU A 399 3.35 11.99 -15.76
N ASP A 400 2.58 12.80 -16.49
CA ASP A 400 2.26 14.18 -16.13
C ASP A 400 1.50 14.23 -14.79
N PHE A 401 0.58 13.30 -14.55
CA PHE A 401 -0.08 13.17 -13.25
C PHE A 401 0.93 12.93 -12.12
N ILE A 402 1.78 11.91 -12.24
CA ILE A 402 2.80 11.57 -11.24
C ILE A 402 3.71 12.77 -11.00
N GLN A 403 4.25 13.36 -12.06
CA GLN A 403 5.14 14.50 -12.00
C GLN A 403 4.48 15.74 -11.37
N SER A 404 3.23 16.03 -11.74
CA SER A 404 2.50 17.17 -11.18
C SER A 404 2.25 17.04 -9.68
N LYS A 405 2.13 15.81 -9.17
CA LYS A 405 1.88 15.54 -7.74
C LYS A 405 3.14 15.40 -6.92
N LEU A 406 4.21 14.82 -7.48
CA LEU A 406 5.42 14.48 -6.73
C LEU A 406 6.61 15.40 -7.00
N ASN A 407 6.81 15.93 -8.20
CA ASN A 407 8.04 16.67 -8.54
C ASN A 407 8.28 17.91 -7.68
N SER A 408 7.26 18.66 -7.33
CA SER A 408 7.41 19.86 -6.49
C SER A 408 7.89 19.54 -5.07
N GLY A 409 7.55 18.35 -4.56
CA GLY A 409 7.98 17.88 -3.24
C GLY A 409 9.30 17.12 -3.27
N PHE A 410 9.50 16.26 -4.28
CA PHE A 410 10.62 15.32 -4.32
C PHE A 410 11.91 15.96 -4.83
N THR A 411 11.85 16.80 -5.86
CA THR A 411 13.04 17.52 -6.33
C THR A 411 13.52 18.58 -5.35
N ALA A 412 12.59 19.27 -4.67
CA ALA A 412 12.95 20.33 -3.74
C ALA A 412 13.41 19.79 -2.37
N ASN A 413 12.83 18.68 -1.90
CA ASN A 413 13.04 18.18 -0.53
C ASN A 413 14.01 16.99 -0.46
N PHE A 414 14.11 16.16 -1.50
CA PHE A 414 14.88 14.92 -1.47
C PHE A 414 15.98 14.83 -2.51
N GLY A 415 16.10 15.83 -3.42
CA GLY A 415 17.14 15.85 -4.43
C GLY A 415 17.08 14.70 -5.45
N CYS A 416 15.95 13.98 -5.53
CA CYS A 416 15.81 12.88 -6.49
C CYS A 416 16.00 13.38 -7.92
N LYS A 417 16.90 12.74 -8.67
CA LYS A 417 17.07 13.03 -10.08
C LYS A 417 15.79 12.70 -10.83
N THR A 418 15.22 13.69 -11.51
CA THR A 418 14.04 13.52 -12.35
C THR A 418 14.50 13.41 -13.80
N GLY A 419 14.11 12.32 -14.48
CA GLY A 419 14.32 12.15 -15.91
C GLY A 419 15.13 10.91 -16.30
N GLN A 420 15.10 10.58 -17.59
CA GLN A 420 15.64 9.36 -18.23
C GLN A 420 17.18 9.20 -18.14
N ASN A 421 17.87 10.00 -17.36
CA ASN A 421 19.34 9.99 -17.18
C ASN A 421 19.75 9.72 -15.73
N ALA A 422 18.94 8.97 -14.97
CA ALA A 422 19.34 8.44 -13.68
C ALA A 422 19.94 7.05 -13.85
#